data_b02d5d3f9f1e6a75ada4042ee9f99a00
#
_entry.id   b02d5d3f9f1e6a75ada4042ee9f99a00
#
_cell.length_a   1.000
_cell.length_b   1.000
_cell.length_c   1.000
_cell.angle_alpha   90.00
_cell.angle_beta   90.00
_cell.angle_gamma   90.00
#
_symmetry.space_group_name_H-M   'P 1'
#
loop_
_entity.id
_entity.type
_entity.pdbx_description
1 polymer ?
#
loop_
_entity_poly.entity_id
_entity_poly.type
_entity_poly.pdbx_seq_one_letter_code
_entity_poly.pdbx_strand_id
1 'polypeptide(L)'
;VLKRLKTNGGIIMLTFVPYFTTNDHAKWLADGDKVYFEQQKLHNGDIEKMAPVMDQWEKDNPEPKVSVADMADHFDHVKRLIGVEHIGIAGDFDGISFTIEGLEDTSKYPALLTELARRGWTERELRLVTGENFLRVFETVERRSAELRRGN
;
A
#
# COMPACT_ATOMS: atom_id res chain seq x y z
N VAL A 1 -2.00 7.48 -15.06
CA VAL A 1 -0.94 6.46 -14.87
C VAL A 1 -1.52 5.06 -15.00
N LEU A 2 -2.50 4.61 -14.18
CA LEU A 2 -3.01 3.22 -14.16
C LEU A 2 -3.41 2.70 -15.54
N LYS A 3 -4.20 3.46 -16.32
CA LYS A 3 -4.63 3.04 -17.66
C LYS A 3 -3.47 2.69 -18.60
N ARG A 4 -2.26 3.26 -18.37
CA ARG A 4 -1.09 2.96 -19.17
C ARG A 4 -0.54 1.56 -18.89
N LEU A 5 -0.70 1.03 -17.68
CA LEU A 5 -0.30 -0.34 -17.33
C LEU A 5 -1.03 -1.37 -18.19
N LYS A 6 -2.31 -1.14 -18.48
CA LYS A 6 -3.08 -2.00 -19.38
C LYS A 6 -2.49 -2.10 -20.80
N THR A 7 -1.83 -1.05 -21.27
CA THR A 7 -1.27 -1.01 -22.63
C THR A 7 0.18 -1.44 -22.72
N ASN A 8 0.97 -1.29 -21.64
CA ASN A 8 2.39 -1.68 -21.65
C ASN A 8 2.66 -3.03 -20.98
N GLY A 9 1.62 -3.72 -20.50
CA GLY A 9 1.73 -5.01 -19.84
C GLY A 9 2.29 -4.98 -18.43
N GLY A 10 2.44 -3.78 -17.84
CA GLY A 10 2.97 -3.60 -16.49
C GLY A 10 2.03 -4.05 -15.37
N ILE A 11 2.49 -3.86 -14.14
CA ILE A 11 1.79 -4.22 -12.90
C ILE A 11 1.90 -3.06 -11.90
N ILE A 12 0.87 -2.87 -11.08
CA ILE A 12 0.92 -2.07 -9.87
C ILE A 12 0.93 -2.99 -8.66
N MET A 13 1.87 -2.76 -7.74
CA MET A 13 1.93 -3.42 -6.45
C MET A 13 1.19 -2.55 -5.43
N LEU A 14 0.05 -3.03 -4.91
CA LEU A 14 -0.75 -2.30 -3.92
C LEU A 14 -0.15 -2.50 -2.53
N THR A 15 0.25 -1.39 -1.89
CA THR A 15 0.90 -1.36 -0.58
C THR A 15 -0.10 -1.22 0.55
N PHE A 16 0.20 -1.79 1.73
CA PHE A 16 -0.68 -1.77 2.91
C PHE A 16 -0.42 -0.54 3.78
N VAL A 17 -0.39 0.62 3.16
CA VAL A 17 -0.09 1.89 3.81
C VAL A 17 -1.39 2.61 4.17
N PRO A 18 -1.73 2.79 5.47
CA PRO A 18 -3.02 3.35 5.89
C PRO A 18 -3.34 4.71 5.28
N TYR A 19 -2.37 5.62 5.24
CA TYR A 19 -2.55 6.97 4.69
C TYR A 19 -2.59 7.03 3.15
N PHE A 20 -2.28 5.91 2.45
CA PHE A 20 -2.59 5.76 1.02
C PHE A 20 -3.94 5.08 0.80
N THR A 21 -4.49 4.45 1.84
CA THR A 21 -5.71 3.65 1.75
C THR A 21 -6.96 4.49 2.04
N THR A 22 -6.93 5.37 3.05
CA THR A 22 -8.09 6.22 3.39
C THR A 22 -7.72 7.69 3.50
N ASN A 23 -8.67 8.56 3.09
CA ASN A 23 -8.51 10.00 3.21
C ASN A 23 -8.46 10.45 4.68
N ASP A 24 -9.18 9.77 5.56
CA ASP A 24 -9.22 10.12 6.99
C ASP A 24 -7.85 9.91 7.64
N HIS A 25 -7.19 8.78 7.34
CA HIS A 25 -5.84 8.54 7.84
C HIS A 25 -4.81 9.48 7.20
N ALA A 26 -4.92 9.75 5.89
CA ALA A 26 -4.06 10.72 5.21
C ALA A 26 -4.18 12.12 5.82
N LYS A 27 -5.41 12.54 6.15
CA LYS A 27 -5.67 13.82 6.79
C LYS A 27 -5.11 13.86 8.21
N TRP A 28 -5.35 12.82 8.99
CA TRP A 28 -4.84 12.69 10.35
C TRP A 28 -3.30 12.80 10.38
N LEU A 29 -2.61 12.06 9.52
CA LEU A 29 -1.15 12.12 9.40
C LEU A 29 -0.70 13.55 9.03
N ALA A 30 -1.31 14.16 8.02
CA ALA A 30 -0.94 15.51 7.58
C ALA A 30 -1.18 16.58 8.66
N ASP A 31 -2.19 16.42 9.51
CA ASP A 31 -2.45 17.32 10.62
C ASP A 31 -1.43 17.11 11.77
N GLY A 32 -1.05 15.87 12.06
CA GLY A 32 0.03 15.55 13.00
C GLY A 32 1.39 16.07 12.53
N ASP A 33 1.72 15.91 11.24
CA ASP A 33 2.94 16.45 10.65
C ASP A 33 3.07 17.97 10.82
N LYS A 34 1.97 18.71 10.70
CA LYS A 34 2.00 20.19 10.95
C LYS A 34 2.44 20.48 12.37
N VAL A 35 1.84 19.80 13.36
CA VAL A 35 2.21 19.96 14.77
C VAL A 35 3.67 19.55 14.96
N TYR A 36 4.09 18.42 14.43
CA TYR A 36 5.47 17.94 14.51
C TYR A 36 6.47 18.97 13.98
N PHE A 37 6.27 19.49 12.78
CA PHE A 37 7.18 20.47 12.17
C PHE A 37 7.17 21.84 12.90
N GLU A 38 6.05 22.25 13.48
CA GLU A 38 5.99 23.44 14.33
C GLU A 38 6.83 23.24 15.61
N GLN A 39 6.68 22.10 16.28
CA GLN A 39 7.47 21.76 17.48
C GLN A 39 8.95 21.59 17.15
N GLN A 40 9.28 20.98 16.01
CA GLN A 40 10.65 20.83 15.56
C GLN A 40 11.36 22.20 15.41
N LYS A 41 10.68 23.18 14.85
CA LYS A 41 11.22 24.56 14.73
C LYS A 41 11.36 25.24 16.10
N LEU A 42 10.35 25.09 16.97
CA LEU A 42 10.32 25.73 18.28
C LEU A 42 11.42 25.18 19.19
N HIS A 43 11.70 23.91 19.13
CA HIS A 43 12.63 23.20 20.01
C HIS A 43 13.95 22.79 19.35
N ASN A 44 14.24 23.26 18.11
CA ASN A 44 15.43 22.87 17.34
C ASN A 44 15.62 21.35 17.24
N GLY A 45 14.53 20.59 17.14
CA GLY A 45 14.55 19.12 17.02
C GLY A 45 14.82 18.38 18.37
N ASP A 46 14.73 19.05 19.50
CA ASP A 46 14.85 18.44 20.83
C ASP A 46 13.63 17.54 21.10
N ILE A 47 13.82 16.23 20.92
CA ILE A 47 12.76 15.21 20.99
C ILE A 47 12.11 15.16 22.38
N GLU A 48 12.89 15.35 23.47
CA GLU A 48 12.36 15.29 24.84
C GLU A 48 11.36 16.41 25.11
N LYS A 49 11.57 17.58 24.49
CA LYS A 49 10.62 18.70 24.59
C LYS A 49 9.44 18.58 23.65
N MET A 50 9.60 17.91 22.51
CA MET A 50 8.53 17.70 21.52
C MET A 50 7.57 16.61 21.95
N ALA A 51 8.08 15.50 22.52
CA ALA A 51 7.29 14.32 22.82
C ALA A 51 6.00 14.60 23.63
N PRO A 52 6.00 15.39 24.71
CA PRO A 52 4.77 15.64 25.48
C PRO A 52 3.66 16.32 24.65
N VAL A 53 4.04 17.15 23.68
CA VAL A 53 3.08 17.84 22.80
C VAL A 53 2.50 16.86 21.78
N MET A 54 3.36 16.01 21.21
CA MET A 54 2.92 14.98 20.28
C MET A 54 2.03 13.94 20.95
N ASP A 55 2.40 13.46 22.14
CA ASP A 55 1.60 12.54 22.95
C ASP A 55 0.20 13.11 23.29
N GLN A 56 0.14 14.42 23.57
CA GLN A 56 -1.14 15.08 23.83
C GLN A 56 -1.97 15.21 22.57
N TRP A 57 -1.33 15.57 21.45
CA TRP A 57 -2.01 15.66 20.15
C TRP A 57 -2.63 14.31 19.73
N GLU A 58 -1.88 13.21 19.86
CA GLU A 58 -2.38 11.86 19.55
C GLU A 58 -3.55 11.44 20.46
N LYS A 59 -3.53 11.80 21.73
CA LYS A 59 -4.65 11.55 22.66
C LYS A 59 -5.92 12.31 22.26
N ASP A 60 -5.75 13.56 21.83
CA ASP A 60 -6.88 14.42 21.43
C ASP A 60 -7.36 14.09 20.01
N ASN A 61 -6.50 13.47 19.19
CA ASN A 61 -6.75 13.08 17.80
C ASN A 61 -6.39 11.60 17.59
N PRO A 62 -7.23 10.67 18.06
CA PRO A 62 -6.93 9.25 17.93
C PRO A 62 -6.79 8.83 16.45
N GLU A 63 -5.83 7.95 16.18
CA GLU A 63 -5.54 7.43 14.83
C GLU A 63 -6.80 6.80 14.22
N PRO A 64 -7.21 7.21 13.00
CA PRO A 64 -8.30 6.58 12.28
C PRO A 64 -7.95 5.14 11.90
N LYS A 65 -8.83 4.20 12.22
CA LYS A 65 -8.65 2.80 11.87
C LYS A 65 -8.85 2.59 10.37
N VAL A 66 -7.93 1.84 9.78
CA VAL A 66 -8.02 1.35 8.40
C VAL A 66 -8.10 -0.17 8.44
N SER A 67 -9.06 -0.74 7.73
CA SER A 67 -9.38 -2.16 7.77
C SER A 67 -8.95 -2.92 6.50
N VAL A 68 -8.95 -4.26 6.59
CA VAL A 68 -8.80 -5.14 5.41
C VAL A 68 -9.84 -4.82 4.32
N ALA A 69 -11.05 -4.42 4.72
CA ALA A 69 -12.11 -4.07 3.77
C ALA A 69 -11.77 -2.80 2.97
N ASP A 70 -11.22 -1.78 3.64
CA ASP A 70 -10.77 -0.56 2.96
C ASP A 70 -9.66 -0.87 1.95
N MET A 71 -8.71 -1.74 2.32
CA MET A 71 -7.67 -2.19 1.39
C MET A 71 -8.26 -2.97 0.21
N ALA A 72 -9.22 -3.86 0.45
CA ALA A 72 -9.90 -4.60 -0.61
C ALA A 72 -10.66 -3.69 -1.60
N ASP A 73 -11.16 -2.53 -1.15
CA ASP A 73 -11.78 -1.53 -2.03
C ASP A 73 -10.78 -1.01 -3.08
N HIS A 74 -9.50 -0.84 -2.72
CA HIS A 74 -8.43 -0.47 -3.66
C HIS A 74 -8.20 -1.57 -4.70
N PHE A 75 -8.17 -2.84 -4.30
CA PHE A 75 -8.07 -3.97 -5.22
C PHE A 75 -9.25 -4.01 -6.20
N ASP A 76 -10.47 -3.86 -5.71
CA ASP A 76 -11.68 -3.79 -6.54
C ASP A 76 -11.65 -2.59 -7.48
N HIS A 77 -11.19 -1.43 -7.01
CA HIS A 77 -11.08 -0.23 -7.85
C HIS A 77 -10.10 -0.46 -9.01
N VAL A 78 -8.90 -0.94 -8.72
CA VAL A 78 -7.88 -1.17 -9.75
C VAL A 78 -8.32 -2.27 -10.72
N LYS A 79 -8.92 -3.36 -10.23
CA LYS A 79 -9.50 -4.44 -11.06
C LYS A 79 -10.52 -3.89 -12.04
N ARG A 80 -11.46 -3.05 -11.60
CA ARG A 80 -12.46 -2.42 -12.49
C ARG A 80 -11.82 -1.48 -13.52
N LEU A 81 -10.74 -0.80 -13.15
CA LEU A 81 -10.12 0.22 -14.00
C LEU A 81 -9.21 -0.36 -15.09
N ILE A 82 -8.38 -1.34 -14.76
CA ILE A 82 -7.33 -1.85 -15.65
C ILE A 82 -7.29 -3.38 -15.82
N GLY A 83 -8.06 -4.14 -15.05
CA GLY A 83 -8.04 -5.60 -15.05
C GLY A 83 -7.16 -6.17 -13.95
N VAL A 84 -7.47 -7.41 -13.56
CA VAL A 84 -6.76 -8.13 -12.49
C VAL A 84 -5.32 -8.49 -12.87
N GLU A 85 -5.03 -8.62 -14.16
CA GLU A 85 -3.72 -8.99 -14.72
C GLU A 85 -2.64 -7.94 -14.42
N HIS A 86 -3.04 -6.77 -13.93
CA HIS A 86 -2.15 -5.64 -13.68
C HIS A 86 -2.01 -5.31 -12.19
N ILE A 87 -2.39 -6.24 -11.29
CA ILE A 87 -2.38 -6.04 -9.85
C ILE A 87 -1.43 -7.04 -9.19
N GLY A 88 -0.67 -6.57 -8.20
CA GLY A 88 0.09 -7.39 -7.26
C GLY A 88 -0.07 -6.89 -5.83
N ILE A 89 0.41 -7.67 -4.88
CA ILE A 89 0.38 -7.38 -3.44
C ILE A 89 1.77 -6.97 -2.99
N ALA A 90 1.87 -5.85 -2.25
CA ALA A 90 3.07 -5.41 -1.57
C ALA A 90 2.72 -4.99 -0.12
N GLY A 91 3.42 -5.54 0.87
CA GLY A 91 3.15 -5.20 2.28
C GLY A 91 3.68 -3.83 2.68
N ASP A 92 4.90 -3.53 2.24
CA ASP A 92 5.68 -2.34 2.62
C ASP A 92 6.02 -2.27 4.13
N PHE A 93 6.01 -3.41 4.83
CA PHE A 93 6.12 -3.49 6.28
C PHE A 93 7.41 -2.92 6.86
N ASP A 94 8.53 -2.93 6.11
CA ASP A 94 9.81 -2.37 6.55
C ASP A 94 9.90 -0.85 6.36
N GLY A 95 8.95 -0.25 5.63
CA GLY A 95 8.93 1.18 5.28
C GLY A 95 7.80 1.99 5.91
N ILE A 96 6.97 1.40 6.79
CA ILE A 96 5.79 2.04 7.37
C ILE A 96 5.82 2.03 8.90
N SER A 97 5.29 3.09 9.50
CA SER A 97 5.12 3.20 10.96
C SER A 97 3.71 2.82 11.42
N PHE A 98 2.75 2.76 10.50
CA PHE A 98 1.35 2.46 10.78
C PHE A 98 0.92 1.26 9.94
N THR A 99 0.05 0.41 10.48
CA THR A 99 -0.43 -0.79 9.80
C THR A 99 -1.95 -0.78 9.63
N ILE A 100 -2.43 -1.49 8.62
CA ILE A 100 -3.87 -1.73 8.43
C ILE A 100 -4.31 -2.80 9.43
N GLU A 101 -5.42 -2.56 10.15
CA GLU A 101 -5.98 -3.53 11.10
C GLU A 101 -6.33 -4.85 10.38
N GLY A 102 -5.69 -5.94 10.81
CA GLY A 102 -5.79 -7.27 10.19
C GLY A 102 -4.82 -7.53 9.04
N LEU A 103 -3.88 -6.58 8.77
CA LEU A 103 -2.79 -6.72 7.79
C LEU A 103 -1.46 -6.22 8.39
N GLU A 104 -1.19 -6.53 9.66
CA GLU A 104 -0.04 -6.00 10.41
C GLU A 104 1.30 -6.59 9.95
N ASP A 105 1.27 -7.78 9.35
CA ASP A 105 2.46 -8.48 8.85
C ASP A 105 2.11 -9.49 7.74
N THR A 106 3.13 -10.16 7.20
CA THR A 106 2.97 -11.14 6.11
C THR A 106 2.08 -12.34 6.44
N SER A 107 1.95 -12.72 7.72
CA SER A 107 1.07 -13.81 8.16
C SER A 107 -0.41 -13.47 7.95
N LYS A 108 -0.73 -12.22 7.75
CA LYS A 108 -2.09 -11.69 7.57
C LYS A 108 -2.55 -11.61 6.10
N TYR A 109 -1.68 -11.89 5.14
CA TYR A 109 -2.10 -11.94 3.73
C TYR A 109 -3.34 -12.80 3.47
N PRO A 110 -3.54 -13.96 4.15
CA PRO A 110 -4.77 -14.73 4.00
C PRO A 110 -6.05 -13.96 4.37
N ALA A 111 -5.98 -12.96 5.26
CA ALA A 111 -7.15 -12.14 5.60
C ALA A 111 -7.62 -11.31 4.40
N LEU A 112 -6.69 -10.67 3.68
CA LEU A 112 -7.01 -9.96 2.44
C LEU A 112 -7.58 -10.90 1.38
N LEU A 113 -6.95 -12.06 1.17
CA LEU A 113 -7.43 -13.03 0.17
C LEU A 113 -8.82 -13.55 0.51
N THR A 114 -9.11 -13.77 1.78
CA THR A 114 -10.45 -14.15 2.27
C THR A 114 -11.48 -13.06 1.98
N GLU A 115 -11.14 -11.81 2.23
CA GLU A 115 -12.04 -10.67 1.94
C GLU A 115 -12.28 -10.52 0.43
N LEU A 116 -11.23 -10.64 -0.40
CA LEU A 116 -11.39 -10.61 -1.85
C LEU A 116 -12.26 -11.77 -2.36
N ALA A 117 -12.07 -12.99 -1.84
CA ALA A 117 -12.91 -14.15 -2.17
C ALA A 117 -14.38 -13.91 -1.78
N ARG A 118 -14.63 -13.35 -0.58
CA ARG A 118 -15.98 -12.96 -0.12
C ARG A 118 -16.65 -11.94 -1.06
N ARG A 119 -15.85 -11.09 -1.72
CA ARG A 119 -16.28 -10.11 -2.75
C ARG A 119 -16.46 -10.72 -4.14
N GLY A 120 -16.28 -12.03 -4.28
CA GLY A 120 -16.49 -12.76 -5.53
C GLY A 120 -15.25 -12.82 -6.45
N TRP A 121 -14.04 -12.57 -5.91
CA TRP A 121 -12.83 -12.85 -6.65
C TRP A 121 -12.66 -14.36 -6.78
N THR A 122 -12.39 -14.81 -7.99
CA THR A 122 -12.18 -16.22 -8.30
C THR A 122 -10.81 -16.70 -7.83
N GLU A 123 -10.63 -18.00 -7.61
CA GLU A 123 -9.33 -18.58 -7.30
C GLU A 123 -8.27 -18.18 -8.35
N ARG A 124 -8.63 -18.16 -9.63
CA ARG A 124 -7.74 -17.73 -10.70
C ARG A 124 -7.26 -16.29 -10.51
N GLU A 125 -8.15 -15.38 -10.15
CA GLU A 125 -7.81 -13.98 -9.91
C GLU A 125 -6.93 -13.80 -8.67
N LEU A 126 -7.21 -14.57 -7.60
CA LEU A 126 -6.37 -14.56 -6.40
C LEU A 126 -4.95 -15.06 -6.69
N ARG A 127 -4.78 -16.12 -7.49
CA ARG A 127 -3.47 -16.60 -7.94
C ARG A 127 -2.70 -15.55 -8.75
N LEU A 128 -3.39 -14.82 -9.60
CA LEU A 128 -2.79 -13.73 -10.37
C LEU A 128 -2.18 -12.65 -9.46
N VAL A 129 -2.95 -12.16 -8.49
CA VAL A 129 -2.49 -11.05 -7.63
C VAL A 129 -1.43 -11.48 -6.60
N THR A 130 -1.42 -12.75 -6.18
CA THR A 130 -0.44 -13.26 -5.21
C THR A 130 0.94 -13.55 -5.79
N GLY A 131 1.08 -13.67 -7.11
CA GLY A 131 2.40 -13.93 -7.67
C GLY A 131 2.46 -14.05 -9.19
N GLU A 132 1.47 -14.65 -9.86
CA GLU A 132 1.58 -14.95 -11.29
C GLU A 132 1.75 -13.68 -12.15
N ASN A 133 1.08 -12.57 -11.79
CA ASN A 133 1.26 -11.30 -12.48
C ASN A 133 2.67 -10.74 -12.34
N PHE A 134 3.24 -10.82 -11.15
CA PHE A 134 4.61 -10.39 -10.90
C PHE A 134 5.60 -11.23 -11.70
N LEU A 135 5.49 -12.56 -11.67
CA LEU A 135 6.36 -13.48 -12.40
C LEU A 135 6.30 -13.22 -13.91
N ARG A 136 5.10 -13.02 -14.46
CA ARG A 136 4.92 -12.66 -15.88
C ARG A 136 5.70 -11.40 -16.28
N VAL A 137 5.64 -10.36 -15.47
CA VAL A 137 6.36 -9.10 -15.74
C VAL A 137 7.86 -9.32 -15.59
N PHE A 138 8.28 -10.01 -14.53
CA PHE A 138 9.68 -10.32 -14.25
C PHE A 138 10.34 -11.09 -15.42
N GLU A 139 9.72 -12.20 -15.85
CA GLU A 139 10.18 -12.99 -16.99
C GLU A 139 10.25 -12.18 -18.29
N THR A 140 9.27 -11.28 -18.50
CA THR A 140 9.26 -10.40 -19.67
C THR A 140 10.46 -9.44 -19.68
N VAL A 141 10.78 -8.87 -18.51
CA VAL A 141 11.94 -7.96 -18.36
C VAL A 141 13.25 -8.72 -18.54
N GLU A 142 13.39 -9.91 -17.96
CA GLU A 142 14.58 -10.76 -18.12
C GLU A 142 14.83 -11.11 -19.59
N ARG A 143 13.78 -11.59 -20.28
CA ARG A 143 13.85 -11.92 -21.70
C ARG A 143 14.29 -10.70 -22.53
N ARG A 144 13.65 -9.55 -22.30
CA ARG A 144 13.97 -8.32 -23.01
C ARG A 144 15.41 -7.85 -22.75
N SER A 145 15.86 -7.94 -21.51
CA SER A 145 17.25 -7.64 -21.15
C SER A 145 18.25 -8.54 -21.86
N ALA A 146 17.95 -9.84 -21.94
CA ALA A 146 18.81 -10.80 -22.67
C ALA A 146 18.88 -10.51 -24.19
N GLU A 147 17.74 -10.15 -24.80
CA GLU A 147 17.69 -9.75 -26.23
C GLU A 147 18.57 -8.51 -26.49
N LEU A 148 18.44 -7.46 -25.66
CA LEU A 148 19.23 -6.23 -25.81
C LEU A 148 20.73 -6.46 -25.64
N ARG A 149 21.15 -7.37 -24.74
CA ARG A 149 22.57 -7.72 -24.55
C ARG A 149 23.16 -8.50 -25.71
N ARG A 150 22.35 -9.26 -26.46
CA ARG A 150 22.80 -10.01 -27.63
C ARG A 150 22.88 -9.17 -28.89
N GLY A 151 22.17 -8.05 -28.95
CA GLY A 151 22.14 -7.14 -30.08
C GLY A 151 23.22 -6.05 -30.08
N ASN A 152 24.05 -6.01 -29.04
CA ASN A 152 25.24 -5.18 -28.89
C ASN A 152 26.50 -6.07 -29.00
#